data_ca7bca31beb723ebc8a2ec17d4691b2f
#
_entry.id   ca7bca31beb723ebc8a2ec17d4691b2f
#
_cell.length_a   1.000
_cell.length_b   1.000
_cell.length_c   1.000
_cell.angle_alpha   90.00
_cell.angle_beta   90.00
_cell.angle_gamma   90.00
#
_symmetry.space_group_name_H-M   'P 1'
#
loop_
_entity.id
_entity.type
_entity.pdbx_description
1 polymer ?
#
loop_
_entity_poly.entity_id
_entity_poly.type
_entity_poly.pdbx_seq_one_letter_code
_entity_poly.pdbx_strand_id
1 'polypeptide(L)'
;MIEPHHSSSVITHRCLRVFRLLLLTCLLQALNAQAQGNYEIQVYGSNTVSPGMTMVELHSNYTVSGTKPVPNGRFADDGTEPTTHALHETVEITQGFTDWFETGFYIFTSARRGFGYEWVGDHIRPRVRVPEKWNWPVGVSLSNEIGYQRARFSPDTWTWEIRPIVDKQLGHWYLSFNPTFDRSWHGPSVSKGVEFSPNFKLGYNVTKQVTAGFEYYGNYGNLRSFDPFREQQQDFFPSLDLNVSPKWEFNFGVGVGITRSTDHLIVKCIVGRRFSLGKPRK
;
A
#
# COMPACT_ATOMS: atom_id res chain seq x y z
N MET A 1 4.19 66.48 35.30
CA MET A 1 3.26 65.88 34.29
C MET A 1 4.09 65.04 33.37
N ILE A 2 3.99 63.71 33.52
CA ILE A 2 4.74 62.73 32.72
C ILE A 2 3.67 61.92 31.97
N GLU A 3 3.70 62.03 30.63
CA GLU A 3 2.81 61.22 29.75
C GLU A 3 3.25 59.76 29.69
N PRO A 4 2.29 58.80 29.69
CA PRO A 4 2.66 57.38 29.53
C PRO A 4 2.77 56.97 28.07
N HIS A 5 3.87 56.30 27.74
CA HIS A 5 4.21 55.74 26.45
C HIS A 5 3.18 54.74 25.91
N HIS A 6 2.60 55.03 24.76
CA HIS A 6 1.83 54.14 23.89
C HIS A 6 2.75 53.22 23.06
N SER A 7 3.36 52.20 23.65
CA SER A 7 4.26 51.29 22.90
C SER A 7 3.84 49.82 22.92
N SER A 8 2.83 49.40 23.68
CA SER A 8 2.52 47.97 23.85
C SER A 8 1.52 47.38 22.84
N SER A 9 0.72 48.22 22.15
CA SER A 9 -0.32 47.71 21.23
C SER A 9 0.21 47.30 19.85
N VAL A 10 1.29 47.88 19.38
CA VAL A 10 1.86 47.59 18.06
C VAL A 10 2.62 46.27 18.01
N ILE A 11 3.23 45.87 19.13
CA ILE A 11 3.98 44.62 19.25
C ILE A 11 3.03 43.44 19.26
N THR A 12 1.90 43.53 19.98
CA THR A 12 0.87 42.47 20.05
C THR A 12 0.21 42.23 18.68
N HIS A 13 -0.07 43.25 17.91
CA HIS A 13 -0.65 43.09 16.58
C HIS A 13 0.31 42.50 15.55
N ARG A 14 1.62 42.76 15.66
CA ARG A 14 2.64 42.14 14.79
C ARG A 14 2.84 40.65 15.14
N CYS A 15 2.92 40.29 16.40
CA CYS A 15 2.99 38.88 16.85
C CYS A 15 1.75 38.10 16.43
N LEU A 16 0.55 38.66 16.52
CA LEU A 16 -0.68 38.00 16.10
C LEU A 16 -0.75 37.80 14.57
N ARG A 17 -0.23 38.75 13.77
CA ARG A 17 -0.14 38.60 12.31
C ARG A 17 0.89 37.55 11.91
N VAL A 18 2.05 37.50 12.54
CA VAL A 18 3.07 36.46 12.29
C VAL A 18 2.53 35.07 12.70
N PHE A 19 1.84 34.99 13.83
CA PHE A 19 1.21 33.72 14.27
C PHE A 19 0.08 33.28 13.33
N ARG A 20 -0.75 34.17 12.82
CA ARG A 20 -1.76 33.88 11.80
C ARG A 20 -1.16 33.50 10.45
N LEU A 21 -0.05 34.12 10.02
CA LEU A 21 0.69 33.74 8.82
C LEU A 21 1.35 32.38 8.98
N LEU A 22 1.94 32.05 10.13
CA LEU A 22 2.48 30.73 10.44
C LEU A 22 1.37 29.67 10.52
N LEU A 23 0.21 29.98 11.08
CA LEU A 23 -0.95 29.07 11.04
C LEU A 23 -1.50 28.88 9.61
N LEU A 24 -1.53 29.93 8.79
CA LEU A 24 -1.95 29.81 7.39
C LEU A 24 -0.93 29.04 6.55
N THR A 25 0.35 29.18 6.78
CA THR A 25 1.39 28.38 6.10
C THR A 25 1.40 26.92 6.55
N CYS A 26 1.06 26.63 7.82
CA CYS A 26 0.83 25.25 8.28
C CYS A 26 -0.47 24.62 7.71
N LEU A 27 -1.49 25.43 7.39
CA LEU A 27 -2.75 24.96 6.79
C LEU A 27 -2.65 24.77 5.26
N LEU A 28 -1.60 25.31 4.61
CA LEU A 28 -1.37 25.16 3.17
C LEU A 28 -0.42 24.00 2.81
N GLN A 29 0.11 23.29 3.79
CA GLN A 29 0.76 22.02 3.57
C GLN A 29 -0.29 20.89 3.72
N ALA A 30 -1.26 20.84 2.80
CA ALA A 30 -1.92 19.59 2.47
C ALA A 30 -0.84 18.70 1.84
N LEU A 31 -0.12 17.97 2.70
CA LEU A 31 0.83 16.97 2.28
C LEU A 31 0.02 15.85 1.65
N ASN A 32 0.20 15.66 0.35
CA ASN A 32 -0.31 14.52 -0.36
C ASN A 32 0.31 13.27 0.29
N ALA A 33 -0.41 12.66 1.22
CA ALA A 33 -0.10 11.32 1.67
C ALA A 33 -0.35 10.41 0.47
N GLN A 34 0.71 9.79 -0.06
CA GLN A 34 0.56 8.80 -1.10
C GLN A 34 -0.01 7.55 -0.47
N ALA A 35 -1.19 7.21 -0.93
CA ALA A 35 -1.80 5.93 -0.66
C ALA A 35 -0.86 4.82 -1.16
N GLN A 36 -0.57 3.83 -0.32
CA GLN A 36 -0.18 2.53 -0.84
C GLN A 36 -1.23 2.20 -1.90
N GLY A 37 -0.78 2.15 -3.16
CA GLY A 37 -1.71 2.25 -4.27
C GLY A 37 -2.79 1.17 -4.17
N ASN A 38 -4.03 1.50 -4.46
CA ASN A 38 -5.19 0.59 -4.47
C ASN A 38 -5.01 -0.61 -5.41
N TYR A 39 -3.83 -0.74 -6.01
CA TYR A 39 -3.49 -1.79 -6.97
C TYR A 39 -3.03 -3.08 -6.30
N GLU A 40 -2.37 -2.99 -5.12
CA GLU A 40 -1.80 -4.14 -4.42
C GLU A 40 -2.18 -4.11 -2.94
N ILE A 41 -3.40 -4.57 -2.62
CA ILE A 41 -3.88 -4.66 -1.23
C ILE A 41 -3.69 -6.09 -0.75
N GLN A 42 -2.46 -6.45 -0.32
CA GLN A 42 -2.10 -7.78 0.16
C GLN A 42 -1.06 -7.71 1.28
N VAL A 43 -1.27 -8.49 2.35
CA VAL A 43 -0.24 -8.77 3.35
C VAL A 43 0.40 -10.11 3.00
N TYR A 44 1.67 -10.07 2.63
CA TYR A 44 2.41 -11.24 2.17
C TYR A 44 2.85 -12.14 3.33
N GLY A 45 2.82 -13.46 3.08
CA GLY A 45 3.60 -14.42 3.86
C GLY A 45 5.05 -14.50 3.36
N SER A 46 5.94 -15.10 4.18
CA SER A 46 7.35 -15.26 3.83
C SER A 46 7.62 -16.30 2.75
N ASN A 47 6.66 -17.16 2.45
CA ASN A 47 6.81 -18.24 1.47
C ASN A 47 6.97 -17.67 0.05
N THR A 48 7.88 -18.26 -0.72
CA THR A 48 8.08 -17.97 -2.14
C THR A 48 7.41 -19.05 -3.01
N VAL A 49 7.16 -18.71 -4.25
CA VAL A 49 6.70 -19.67 -5.27
C VAL A 49 7.77 -20.75 -5.45
N SER A 50 7.35 -22.02 -5.47
CA SER A 50 8.26 -23.17 -5.56
C SER A 50 9.11 -23.12 -6.84
N PRO A 51 10.35 -23.65 -6.82
CA PRO A 51 11.23 -23.67 -7.98
C PRO A 51 10.58 -24.29 -9.21
N GLY A 52 10.67 -23.59 -10.35
CA GLY A 52 10.09 -24.02 -11.63
C GLY A 52 8.57 -23.87 -11.74
N MET A 53 7.92 -23.29 -10.73
CA MET A 53 6.51 -22.93 -10.76
C MET A 53 6.35 -21.43 -11.06
N THR A 54 5.27 -21.11 -11.75
CA THR A 54 4.80 -19.75 -11.98
C THR A 54 3.47 -19.55 -11.26
N MET A 55 3.33 -18.47 -10.51
CA MET A 55 2.08 -18.00 -9.96
C MET A 55 1.57 -16.86 -10.80
N VAL A 56 0.30 -16.88 -11.17
CA VAL A 56 -0.40 -15.75 -11.79
C VAL A 56 -1.54 -15.37 -10.88
N GLU A 57 -1.56 -14.11 -10.46
CA GLU A 57 -2.59 -13.54 -9.61
C GLU A 57 -3.26 -12.37 -10.30
N LEU A 58 -4.57 -12.28 -10.13
CA LEU A 58 -5.37 -11.11 -10.47
C LEU A 58 -5.85 -10.50 -9.16
N HIS A 59 -5.38 -9.30 -8.87
CA HIS A 59 -5.90 -8.47 -7.81
C HIS A 59 -6.96 -7.55 -8.41
N SER A 60 -8.16 -7.55 -7.86
CA SER A 60 -9.26 -6.69 -8.27
C SER A 60 -9.77 -5.93 -7.06
N ASN A 61 -9.48 -4.64 -7.01
CA ASN A 61 -9.81 -3.77 -5.89
C ASN A 61 -10.78 -2.68 -6.36
N TYR A 62 -12.01 -2.71 -5.86
CA TYR A 62 -13.01 -1.71 -6.21
C TYR A 62 -13.19 -0.72 -5.07
N THR A 63 -12.84 0.55 -5.33
CA THR A 63 -13.07 1.64 -4.40
C THR A 63 -14.50 2.14 -4.52
N VAL A 64 -15.34 1.79 -3.55
CA VAL A 64 -16.73 2.23 -3.47
C VAL A 64 -16.80 3.71 -3.09
N SER A 65 -15.98 4.13 -2.13
CA SER A 65 -15.88 5.50 -1.64
C SER A 65 -14.43 5.86 -1.35
N GLY A 66 -13.90 6.81 -2.08
CA GLY A 66 -12.52 7.28 -1.99
C GLY A 66 -12.40 8.75 -2.33
N THR A 67 -11.27 9.13 -2.92
CA THR A 67 -11.04 10.49 -3.37
C THR A 67 -12.05 10.90 -4.44
N LYS A 68 -12.41 12.19 -4.44
CA LYS A 68 -13.38 12.77 -5.38
C LYS A 68 -12.69 13.82 -6.26
N PRO A 69 -13.23 14.12 -7.45
CA PRO A 69 -12.74 15.25 -8.22
C PRO A 69 -12.98 16.56 -7.47
N VAL A 70 -12.13 17.54 -7.70
CA VAL A 70 -12.36 18.91 -7.21
C VAL A 70 -13.68 19.48 -7.80
N PRO A 71 -14.35 20.41 -7.12
CA PRO A 71 -15.57 21.03 -7.63
C PRO A 71 -15.37 21.58 -9.05
N ASN A 72 -16.26 21.19 -9.98
CA ASN A 72 -16.20 21.52 -11.41
C ASN A 72 -14.95 21.03 -12.15
N GLY A 73 -14.11 20.20 -11.50
CA GLY A 73 -12.95 19.55 -12.07
C GLY A 73 -13.21 18.09 -12.46
N ARG A 74 -12.21 17.47 -13.07
CA ARG A 74 -12.20 16.07 -13.48
C ARG A 74 -11.27 15.22 -12.62
N PHE A 75 -10.20 15.83 -12.11
CA PHE A 75 -9.15 15.19 -11.32
C PHE A 75 -9.31 15.52 -9.83
N ALA A 76 -8.64 14.77 -8.96
CA ALA A 76 -8.47 15.07 -7.55
C ALA A 76 -7.63 16.36 -7.36
N ASP A 77 -7.53 16.86 -6.16
CA ASP A 77 -6.79 18.08 -5.83
C ASP A 77 -5.28 18.00 -6.08
N ASP A 78 -4.72 16.80 -6.03
CA ASP A 78 -3.32 16.50 -6.36
C ASP A 78 -3.06 16.31 -7.87
N GLY A 79 -4.11 16.44 -8.70
CA GLY A 79 -4.04 16.29 -10.16
C GLY A 79 -4.14 14.84 -10.65
N THR A 80 -4.31 13.86 -9.75
CA THR A 80 -4.48 12.45 -10.12
C THR A 80 -5.93 12.09 -10.43
N GLU A 81 -6.15 10.88 -10.96
CA GLU A 81 -7.51 10.36 -11.11
C GLU A 81 -8.15 10.06 -9.75
N PRO A 82 -9.39 10.51 -9.53
CA PRO A 82 -10.10 10.18 -8.31
C PRO A 82 -10.35 8.68 -8.19
N THR A 83 -10.23 8.14 -6.98
CA THR A 83 -10.40 6.70 -6.70
C THR A 83 -11.86 6.28 -6.51
N THR A 84 -12.77 7.20 -6.14
CA THR A 84 -14.21 6.87 -5.96
C THR A 84 -14.82 6.24 -7.22
N HIS A 85 -15.42 5.05 -7.06
CA HIS A 85 -16.00 4.21 -8.12
C HIS A 85 -14.97 3.80 -9.18
N ALA A 86 -13.73 3.61 -8.80
CA ALA A 86 -12.68 3.06 -9.65
C ALA A 86 -12.44 1.58 -9.34
N LEU A 87 -12.21 0.79 -10.38
CA LEU A 87 -11.70 -0.56 -10.30
C LEU A 87 -10.19 -0.49 -10.58
N HIS A 88 -9.39 -0.95 -9.64
CA HIS A 88 -7.96 -1.09 -9.77
C HIS A 88 -7.62 -2.55 -9.93
N GLU A 89 -6.93 -2.92 -11.00
CA GLU A 89 -6.56 -4.29 -11.26
C GLU A 89 -5.06 -4.43 -11.43
N THR A 90 -4.53 -5.51 -10.88
CA THR A 90 -3.13 -5.88 -11.01
C THR A 90 -3.03 -7.32 -11.48
N VAL A 91 -2.35 -7.52 -12.59
CA VAL A 91 -1.89 -8.86 -12.99
C VAL A 91 -0.48 -9.02 -12.46
N GLU A 92 -0.30 -9.91 -11.49
CA GLU A 92 0.99 -10.32 -10.97
C GLU A 92 1.39 -11.66 -11.58
N ILE A 93 2.63 -11.75 -12.10
CA ILE A 93 3.22 -12.98 -12.62
C ILE A 93 4.51 -13.22 -11.85
N THR A 94 4.49 -14.18 -10.93
CA THR A 94 5.64 -14.50 -10.08
C THR A 94 6.25 -15.85 -10.48
N GLN A 95 7.56 -15.85 -10.75
CA GLN A 95 8.35 -17.03 -11.09
C GLN A 95 9.25 -17.43 -9.93
N GLY A 96 9.10 -18.66 -9.43
CA GLY A 96 10.02 -19.27 -8.49
C GLY A 96 11.25 -19.86 -9.21
N PHE A 97 12.44 -19.45 -8.80
CA PHE A 97 13.71 -19.91 -9.38
C PHE A 97 14.42 -20.92 -8.49
N THR A 98 14.44 -20.66 -7.19
CA THR A 98 15.04 -21.52 -6.17
C THR A 98 14.12 -21.63 -4.96
N ASP A 99 14.51 -22.41 -3.94
CA ASP A 99 13.78 -22.50 -2.67
C ASP A 99 13.87 -21.23 -1.80
N TRP A 100 14.64 -20.24 -2.23
CA TRP A 100 14.90 -18.99 -1.53
C TRP A 100 14.77 -17.72 -2.38
N PHE A 101 14.50 -17.85 -3.69
CA PHE A 101 14.45 -16.71 -4.60
C PHE A 101 13.32 -16.83 -5.62
N GLU A 102 12.56 -15.75 -5.78
CA GLU A 102 11.55 -15.55 -6.82
C GLU A 102 11.62 -14.12 -7.37
N THR A 103 10.97 -13.90 -8.50
CA THR A 103 10.72 -12.56 -9.04
C THR A 103 9.29 -12.45 -9.52
N GLY A 104 8.59 -11.42 -9.08
CA GLY A 104 7.27 -11.01 -9.55
C GLY A 104 7.39 -9.88 -10.59
N PHE A 105 6.46 -9.85 -11.52
CA PHE A 105 6.23 -8.77 -12.44
C PHE A 105 4.76 -8.36 -12.36
N TYR A 106 4.50 -7.06 -12.26
CA TYR A 106 3.18 -6.49 -12.07
C TYR A 106 2.81 -5.60 -13.22
N ILE A 107 1.55 -5.71 -13.66
CA ILE A 107 0.92 -4.80 -14.63
C ILE A 107 -0.29 -4.19 -13.93
N PHE A 108 -0.26 -2.90 -13.72
CA PHE A 108 -1.34 -2.15 -13.08
C PHE A 108 -2.26 -1.52 -14.11
N THR A 109 -3.55 -1.65 -13.87
CA THR A 109 -4.59 -1.03 -14.69
C THR A 109 -5.66 -0.41 -13.82
N SER A 110 -6.38 0.58 -14.35
CA SER A 110 -7.51 1.23 -13.68
C SER A 110 -8.67 1.39 -14.65
N ALA A 111 -9.87 1.19 -14.15
CA ALA A 111 -11.10 1.43 -14.88
C ALA A 111 -12.04 2.31 -14.07
N ARG A 112 -12.47 3.44 -14.65
CA ARG A 112 -13.41 4.36 -14.04
C ARG A 112 -14.35 4.97 -15.06
N ARG A 113 -15.61 5.15 -14.69
CA ARG A 113 -16.59 5.81 -15.57
C ARG A 113 -16.13 7.21 -15.96
N GLY A 114 -16.11 7.49 -17.25
CA GLY A 114 -15.66 8.77 -17.83
C GLY A 114 -14.16 8.87 -18.09
N PHE A 115 -13.36 7.88 -17.64
CA PHE A 115 -11.92 7.77 -17.94
C PHE A 115 -11.62 6.57 -18.82
N GLY A 116 -12.37 5.48 -18.69
CA GLY A 116 -12.17 4.23 -19.42
C GLY A 116 -11.31 3.22 -18.66
N TYR A 117 -10.78 2.25 -19.39
CA TYR A 117 -9.82 1.26 -18.89
C TYR A 117 -8.42 1.68 -19.37
N GLU A 118 -7.51 1.89 -18.44
CA GLU A 118 -6.19 2.44 -18.74
C GLU A 118 -5.08 1.64 -18.05
N TRP A 119 -3.94 1.52 -18.73
CA TRP A 119 -2.70 1.09 -18.13
C TRP A 119 -2.17 2.19 -17.19
N VAL A 120 -1.73 1.80 -16.01
CA VAL A 120 -1.25 2.67 -14.95
C VAL A 120 0.26 2.64 -14.84
N GLY A 121 0.85 1.45 -14.85
CA GLY A 121 2.27 1.25 -14.67
C GLY A 121 2.65 -0.21 -14.54
N ASP A 122 3.93 -0.45 -14.33
CA ASP A 122 4.51 -1.78 -14.16
C ASP A 122 5.56 -1.77 -13.06
N HIS A 123 5.62 -2.85 -12.28
CA HIS A 123 6.65 -3.05 -11.26
C HIS A 123 7.36 -4.39 -11.43
N ILE A 124 8.59 -4.47 -10.94
CA ILE A 124 9.34 -5.72 -10.80
C ILE A 124 9.70 -5.92 -9.34
N ARG A 125 9.50 -7.14 -8.84
CA ARG A 125 9.65 -7.49 -7.43
C ARG A 125 10.53 -8.72 -7.22
N PRO A 126 11.86 -8.62 -7.22
CA PRO A 126 12.73 -9.68 -6.69
C PRO A 126 12.51 -9.86 -5.19
N ARG A 127 12.35 -11.12 -4.75
CA ARG A 127 12.18 -11.48 -3.33
C ARG A 127 13.07 -12.65 -2.96
N VAL A 128 13.71 -12.54 -1.78
CA VAL A 128 14.49 -13.61 -1.18
C VAL A 128 13.86 -14.03 0.15
N ARG A 129 13.98 -15.32 0.49
CA ARG A 129 13.51 -15.86 1.78
C ARG A 129 14.59 -16.64 2.51
N VAL A 130 14.47 -16.74 3.80
CA VAL A 130 15.22 -17.71 4.59
C VAL A 130 14.74 -19.12 4.22
N PRO A 131 15.62 -20.03 3.74
CA PRO A 131 15.23 -21.39 3.38
C PRO A 131 14.69 -22.18 4.57
N GLU A 132 13.64 -22.97 4.36
CA GLU A 132 13.03 -23.81 5.42
C GLU A 132 14.01 -24.75 6.10
N LYS A 133 15.00 -25.26 5.38
CA LYS A 133 16.06 -26.14 5.91
C LYS A 133 16.89 -25.52 7.04
N TRP A 134 16.85 -24.19 7.23
CA TRP A 134 17.52 -23.52 8.34
C TRP A 134 16.72 -23.58 9.64
N ASN A 135 15.47 -24.06 9.60
CA ASN A 135 14.58 -24.24 10.75
C ASN A 135 14.46 -23.01 11.67
N TRP A 136 14.36 -21.82 11.08
CA TRP A 136 14.15 -20.61 11.85
C TRP A 136 12.78 -20.65 12.56
N PRO A 137 12.67 -20.04 13.76
CA PRO A 137 11.43 -20.06 14.54
C PRO A 137 10.29 -19.29 13.90
N VAL A 138 10.58 -18.45 12.91
CA VAL A 138 9.63 -17.66 12.13
C VAL A 138 10.01 -17.72 10.66
N GLY A 139 9.03 -17.56 9.77
CA GLY A 139 9.28 -17.33 8.36
C GLY A 139 9.80 -15.91 8.15
N VAL A 140 10.81 -15.74 7.30
CA VAL A 140 11.39 -14.43 6.97
C VAL A 140 11.65 -14.32 5.48
N SER A 141 11.24 -13.24 4.87
CA SER A 141 11.64 -12.87 3.51
C SER A 141 11.87 -11.38 3.39
N LEU A 142 12.56 -10.99 2.32
CA LEU A 142 12.81 -9.59 1.97
C LEU A 142 12.40 -9.40 0.52
N SER A 143 11.39 -8.59 0.32
CA SER A 143 10.94 -8.13 -0.98
C SER A 143 11.58 -6.80 -1.32
N ASN A 144 11.96 -6.63 -2.57
CA ASN A 144 12.34 -5.34 -3.15
C ASN A 144 11.46 -5.13 -4.37
N GLU A 145 10.91 -3.94 -4.50
CA GLU A 145 10.04 -3.61 -5.62
C GLU A 145 10.47 -2.28 -6.22
N ILE A 146 10.62 -2.25 -7.54
CA ILE A 146 10.96 -1.05 -8.30
C ILE A 146 9.91 -0.93 -9.38
N GLY A 147 9.34 0.27 -9.54
CA GLY A 147 8.32 0.42 -10.52
C GLY A 147 8.06 1.83 -10.99
N TYR A 148 7.32 1.86 -12.08
CA TYR A 148 6.86 3.06 -12.75
C TYR A 148 5.35 3.13 -12.72
N GLN A 149 4.82 4.31 -12.39
CA GLN A 149 3.42 4.66 -12.57
C GLN A 149 3.30 5.98 -13.34
N ARG A 150 2.29 6.09 -14.17
CA ARG A 150 2.00 7.33 -14.92
C ARG A 150 1.59 8.44 -13.96
N ALA A 151 2.06 9.66 -14.23
CA ALA A 151 1.80 10.85 -13.40
C ALA A 151 0.29 11.14 -13.18
N ARG A 152 -0.56 10.61 -14.05
CA ARG A 152 -2.02 10.70 -13.92
C ARG A 152 -2.59 9.88 -12.76
N PHE A 153 -1.86 8.85 -12.30
CA PHE A 153 -2.29 7.94 -11.23
C PHE A 153 -1.46 8.09 -9.96
N SER A 154 -0.23 8.57 -10.10
CA SER A 154 0.66 8.85 -8.97
C SER A 154 1.52 10.06 -9.29
N PRO A 155 1.58 11.09 -8.41
CA PRO A 155 2.51 12.20 -8.57
C PRO A 155 3.97 11.75 -8.59
N ASP A 156 4.30 10.69 -7.84
CA ASP A 156 5.62 10.05 -7.81
C ASP A 156 5.65 8.89 -8.79
N THR A 157 6.29 9.13 -9.95
CA THR A 157 6.22 8.21 -11.09
C THR A 157 7.19 7.04 -11.01
N TRP A 158 8.29 7.17 -10.28
CA TRP A 158 9.23 6.10 -10.02
C TRP A 158 9.43 5.92 -8.53
N THR A 159 9.23 4.69 -8.07
CA THR A 159 9.33 4.32 -6.65
C THR A 159 10.19 3.09 -6.46
N TRP A 160 10.77 3.00 -5.28
CA TRP A 160 11.47 1.85 -4.76
C TRP A 160 10.92 1.50 -3.40
N GLU A 161 10.48 0.26 -3.25
CA GLU A 161 9.98 -0.31 -2.00
C GLU A 161 10.94 -1.39 -1.49
N ILE A 162 11.18 -1.40 -0.18
CA ILE A 162 11.78 -2.51 0.55
C ILE A 162 10.76 -3.00 1.57
N ARG A 163 10.40 -4.29 1.51
CA ARG A 163 9.40 -4.90 2.38
C ARG A 163 9.99 -6.14 3.07
N PRO A 164 10.54 -6.02 4.29
CA PRO A 164 10.75 -7.17 5.16
C PRO A 164 9.41 -7.84 5.46
N ILE A 165 9.39 -9.17 5.48
CA ILE A 165 8.20 -9.96 5.76
C ILE A 165 8.58 -10.95 6.85
N VAL A 166 7.82 -10.95 7.95
CA VAL A 166 7.98 -11.91 9.04
C VAL A 166 6.64 -12.55 9.33
N ASP A 167 6.56 -13.86 9.28
CA ASP A 167 5.32 -14.57 9.56
C ASP A 167 5.48 -15.77 10.50
N LYS A 168 4.36 -16.20 11.09
CA LYS A 168 4.32 -17.33 11.99
C LYS A 168 2.95 -18.00 11.99
N GLN A 169 2.97 -19.34 11.89
CA GLN A 169 1.82 -20.17 12.23
C GLN A 169 1.90 -20.61 13.70
N LEU A 170 0.87 -20.32 14.49
CA LEU A 170 0.73 -20.67 15.90
C LEU A 170 -0.56 -21.48 16.13
N GLY A 171 -0.50 -22.80 15.97
CA GLY A 171 -1.70 -23.63 15.97
C GLY A 171 -2.65 -23.22 14.86
N HIS A 172 -3.86 -22.77 15.21
CA HIS A 172 -4.83 -22.26 14.24
C HIS A 172 -4.59 -20.80 13.82
N TRP A 173 -3.74 -20.05 14.54
CA TRP A 173 -3.49 -18.64 14.28
C TRP A 173 -2.35 -18.46 13.30
N TYR A 174 -2.56 -17.61 12.31
CA TYR A 174 -1.51 -17.13 11.39
C TYR A 174 -1.30 -15.64 11.58
N LEU A 175 -0.06 -15.23 11.73
CA LEU A 175 0.33 -13.83 11.84
C LEU A 175 1.35 -13.52 10.74
N SER A 176 1.20 -12.38 10.10
CA SER A 176 2.22 -11.82 9.21
C SER A 176 2.36 -10.33 9.46
N PHE A 177 3.60 -9.86 9.45
CA PHE A 177 3.95 -8.45 9.56
C PHE A 177 4.90 -8.05 8.43
N ASN A 178 4.52 -7.05 7.68
CA ASN A 178 5.26 -6.50 6.54
C ASN A 178 5.54 -5.01 6.79
N PRO A 179 6.60 -4.64 7.53
CA PRO A 179 7.07 -3.26 7.61
C PRO A 179 7.62 -2.85 6.24
N THR A 180 6.96 -1.93 5.59
CA THR A 180 7.31 -1.49 4.24
C THR A 180 7.97 -0.12 4.29
N PHE A 181 9.02 0.06 3.52
CA PHE A 181 9.79 1.29 3.40
C PHE A 181 9.82 1.71 1.94
N ASP A 182 9.21 2.87 1.65
CA ASP A 182 9.04 3.38 0.30
C ASP A 182 9.91 4.60 0.06
N ARG A 183 10.47 4.73 -1.13
CA ARG A 183 11.19 5.91 -1.56
C ARG A 183 10.86 6.29 -2.99
N SER A 184 10.45 7.53 -3.18
CA SER A 184 10.30 8.11 -4.51
C SER A 184 11.64 8.47 -5.12
N TRP A 185 11.84 8.09 -6.37
CA TRP A 185 13.00 8.48 -7.18
C TRP A 185 12.68 9.61 -8.16
N HIS A 186 11.40 9.80 -8.50
CA HIS A 186 10.94 10.87 -9.36
C HIS A 186 9.54 11.31 -8.95
N GLY A 187 9.39 12.62 -8.67
CA GLY A 187 8.15 13.26 -8.26
C GLY A 187 8.33 14.17 -7.04
N PRO A 188 7.26 14.72 -6.50
CA PRO A 188 7.31 15.70 -5.40
C PRO A 188 7.85 15.11 -4.07
N SER A 189 7.72 13.80 -3.85
CA SER A 189 8.17 13.18 -2.60
C SER A 189 9.65 12.77 -2.59
N VAL A 190 10.41 13.01 -3.66
CA VAL A 190 11.87 12.71 -3.70
C VAL A 190 12.62 13.36 -2.53
N SER A 191 12.25 14.59 -2.16
CA SER A 191 12.87 15.35 -1.07
C SER A 191 12.39 14.92 0.33
N LYS A 192 11.24 14.24 0.44
CA LYS A 192 10.66 13.82 1.72
C LYS A 192 11.44 12.67 2.38
N GLY A 193 12.17 11.87 1.61
CA GLY A 193 12.99 10.76 2.12
C GLY A 193 12.27 9.41 2.03
N VAL A 194 12.39 8.60 3.09
CA VAL A 194 11.79 7.26 3.16
C VAL A 194 10.47 7.35 3.91
N GLU A 195 9.41 6.81 3.35
CA GLU A 195 8.10 6.65 3.97
C GLU A 195 7.99 5.27 4.63
N PHE A 196 7.13 5.16 5.64
CA PHE A 196 6.91 3.92 6.39
C PHE A 196 5.45 3.49 6.34
N SER A 197 5.24 2.29 5.79
CA SER A 197 3.93 1.69 5.54
C SER A 197 3.84 0.32 6.21
N PRO A 198 3.46 0.22 7.51
CA PRO A 198 3.32 -1.06 8.18
C PRO A 198 2.04 -1.78 7.75
N ASN A 199 2.18 -3.06 7.38
CA ASN A 199 1.05 -3.92 7.05
C ASN A 199 1.05 -5.16 7.96
N PHE A 200 -0.12 -5.61 8.37
CA PHE A 200 -0.27 -6.71 9.31
C PHE A 200 -1.47 -7.59 8.96
N LYS A 201 -1.33 -8.90 9.14
CA LYS A 201 -2.41 -9.88 9.01
C LYS A 201 -2.50 -10.76 10.25
N LEU A 202 -3.71 -10.93 10.76
CA LEU A 202 -4.09 -11.93 11.74
C LEU A 202 -5.15 -12.83 11.13
N GLY A 203 -4.84 -14.11 10.91
CA GLY A 203 -5.75 -15.10 10.37
C GLY A 203 -6.03 -16.22 11.37
N TYR A 204 -7.23 -16.78 11.33
CA TYR A 204 -7.62 -17.96 12.07
C TYR A 204 -8.07 -19.05 11.10
N ASN A 205 -7.38 -20.19 11.10
CA ASN A 205 -7.71 -21.34 10.26
C ASN A 205 -8.96 -22.03 10.79
N VAL A 206 -10.12 -21.65 10.26
CA VAL A 206 -11.44 -22.23 10.60
C VAL A 206 -11.48 -23.69 10.13
N THR A 207 -10.93 -23.95 8.95
CA THR A 207 -10.68 -25.28 8.39
C THR A 207 -9.31 -25.31 7.74
N LYS A 208 -8.88 -26.46 7.19
CA LYS A 208 -7.64 -26.55 6.40
C LYS A 208 -7.67 -25.70 5.10
N GLN A 209 -8.86 -25.32 4.65
CA GLN A 209 -9.07 -24.62 3.38
C GLN A 209 -9.57 -23.18 3.57
N VAL A 210 -10.02 -22.82 4.77
CA VAL A 210 -10.65 -21.53 5.06
C VAL A 210 -9.95 -20.87 6.22
N THR A 211 -9.40 -19.69 5.97
CA THR A 211 -8.86 -18.81 7.00
C THR A 211 -9.69 -17.54 7.04
N ALA A 212 -10.34 -17.26 8.16
CA ALA A 212 -10.97 -15.97 8.41
C ALA A 212 -10.00 -15.07 9.16
N GLY A 213 -9.92 -13.80 8.79
CA GLY A 213 -8.89 -12.95 9.35
C GLY A 213 -9.20 -11.48 9.26
N PHE A 214 -8.18 -10.75 9.61
CA PHE A 214 -8.16 -9.31 9.62
C PHE A 214 -6.81 -8.84 9.08
N GLU A 215 -6.85 -7.86 8.19
CA GLU A 215 -5.65 -7.22 7.65
C GLU A 215 -5.70 -5.72 7.94
N TYR A 216 -4.54 -5.17 8.20
CA TYR A 216 -4.33 -3.75 8.42
C TYR A 216 -3.28 -3.25 7.44
N TYR A 217 -3.56 -2.08 6.86
CA TYR A 217 -2.65 -1.37 5.97
C TYR A 217 -2.50 0.07 6.46
N GLY A 218 -1.25 0.45 6.72
CA GLY A 218 -0.90 1.80 7.15
C GLY A 218 0.05 2.49 6.18
N ASN A 219 -0.04 3.81 6.10
CA ASN A 219 1.06 4.66 5.64
C ASN A 219 1.18 5.81 6.63
N TYR A 220 2.31 5.88 7.31
CA TYR A 220 2.56 6.85 8.38
C TYR A 220 3.32 8.08 7.90
N GLY A 221 3.62 8.13 6.59
CA GLY A 221 4.44 9.17 6.00
C GLY A 221 5.93 8.99 6.29
N ASN A 222 6.67 10.07 6.34
CA ASN A 222 8.12 10.05 6.46
C ASN A 222 8.60 9.39 7.76
N LEU A 223 9.56 8.44 7.65
CA LEU A 223 10.11 7.70 8.79
C LEU A 223 10.74 8.57 9.89
N ARG A 224 11.24 9.76 9.54
CA ARG A 224 11.85 10.69 10.50
C ARG A 224 10.84 11.61 11.17
N SER A 225 9.65 11.77 10.58
CA SER A 225 8.60 12.65 11.06
C SER A 225 7.26 12.14 10.53
N PHE A 226 6.63 11.24 11.28
CA PHE A 226 5.32 10.71 10.90
C PHE A 226 4.30 11.82 10.73
N ASP A 227 3.44 11.64 9.75
CA ASP A 227 2.34 12.55 9.51
C ASP A 227 1.35 12.53 10.71
N PRO A 228 0.61 13.62 10.94
CA PRO A 228 -0.48 13.62 11.90
C PRO A 228 -1.47 12.47 11.62
N PHE A 229 -1.99 11.81 12.63
CA PHE A 229 -2.85 10.62 12.49
C PHE A 229 -3.96 10.77 11.44
N ARG A 230 -4.55 11.96 11.31
CA ARG A 230 -5.63 12.22 10.35
C ARG A 230 -5.16 12.26 8.88
N GLU A 231 -3.86 12.43 8.68
CA GLU A 231 -3.20 12.51 7.37
C GLU A 231 -2.49 11.20 7.00
N GLN A 232 -2.33 10.28 7.97
CA GLN A 232 -1.86 8.91 7.71
C GLN A 232 -2.94 8.12 7.01
N GLN A 233 -2.53 7.06 6.27
CA GLN A 233 -3.46 6.03 5.85
C GLN A 233 -3.67 5.00 6.94
N GLN A 234 -4.91 4.56 7.11
CA GLN A 234 -5.32 3.60 8.12
C GLN A 234 -6.49 2.79 7.56
N ASP A 235 -6.19 1.63 6.97
CA ASP A 235 -7.18 0.74 6.37
C ASP A 235 -7.30 -0.57 7.15
N PHE A 236 -8.52 -1.01 7.37
CA PHE A 236 -8.86 -2.22 8.10
C PHE A 236 -9.74 -3.13 7.24
N PHE A 237 -9.29 -4.37 7.01
CA PHE A 237 -9.95 -5.34 6.17
C PHE A 237 -10.28 -6.62 6.92
N PRO A 238 -11.52 -6.86 7.39
CA PRO A 238 -12.01 -8.22 7.54
C PRO A 238 -11.75 -9.00 6.24
N SER A 239 -11.10 -10.15 6.33
CA SER A 239 -10.66 -10.91 5.17
C SER A 239 -10.93 -12.39 5.29
N LEU A 240 -11.04 -13.07 4.15
CA LEU A 240 -11.25 -14.49 4.02
C LEU A 240 -10.29 -15.04 2.96
N ASP A 241 -9.44 -16.00 3.37
CA ASP A 241 -8.63 -16.75 2.44
C ASP A 241 -9.26 -18.13 2.18
N LEU A 242 -9.36 -18.52 0.91
CA LEU A 242 -9.84 -19.83 0.50
C LEU A 242 -8.74 -20.57 -0.26
N ASN A 243 -8.16 -21.57 0.39
CA ASN A 243 -7.13 -22.44 -0.16
C ASN A 243 -7.78 -23.74 -0.64
N VAL A 244 -8.60 -23.68 -1.69
CA VAL A 244 -9.41 -24.80 -2.19
C VAL A 244 -8.58 -25.91 -2.80
N SER A 245 -7.37 -25.63 -3.24
CA SER A 245 -6.40 -26.62 -3.72
C SER A 245 -4.97 -26.03 -3.71
N PRO A 246 -3.92 -26.89 -3.81
CA PRO A 246 -2.54 -26.39 -3.92
C PRO A 246 -2.25 -25.50 -5.14
N LYS A 247 -3.16 -25.52 -6.13
CA LYS A 247 -3.02 -24.75 -7.38
C LYS A 247 -3.77 -23.41 -7.35
N TRP A 248 -4.76 -23.26 -6.49
CA TRP A 248 -5.62 -22.10 -6.46
C TRP A 248 -5.61 -21.46 -5.08
N GLU A 249 -5.56 -20.15 -5.05
CA GLU A 249 -5.81 -19.37 -3.86
C GLU A 249 -6.75 -18.21 -4.17
N PHE A 250 -7.50 -17.83 -3.15
CA PHE A 250 -8.42 -16.70 -3.21
C PHE A 250 -8.29 -15.92 -1.90
N ASN A 251 -8.28 -14.60 -2.00
CA ASN A 251 -8.41 -13.72 -0.85
C ASN A 251 -9.50 -12.70 -1.14
N PHE A 252 -10.40 -12.52 -0.19
CA PHE A 252 -11.49 -11.54 -0.26
C PHE A 252 -11.43 -10.66 0.96
N GLY A 253 -11.77 -9.39 0.81
CA GLY A 253 -11.84 -8.46 1.92
C GLY A 253 -12.71 -7.25 1.62
N VAL A 254 -13.25 -6.65 2.68
CA VAL A 254 -13.95 -5.38 2.63
C VAL A 254 -13.22 -4.42 3.55
N GLY A 255 -12.62 -3.39 2.99
CA GLY A 255 -11.78 -2.43 3.71
C GLY A 255 -12.52 -1.18 4.10
N VAL A 256 -12.24 -0.71 5.31
CA VAL A 256 -12.73 0.57 5.82
C VAL A 256 -11.54 1.45 6.20
N GLY A 257 -11.40 2.58 5.50
CA GLY A 257 -10.45 3.62 5.83
C GLY A 257 -11.02 4.59 6.87
N ILE A 258 -10.25 4.87 7.91
CA ILE A 258 -10.72 5.66 9.06
C ILE A 258 -10.15 7.08 9.14
N THR A 259 -9.28 7.46 8.20
CA THR A 259 -8.64 8.77 8.15
C THR A 259 -9.00 9.53 6.88
N ARG A 260 -8.58 10.79 6.78
CA ARG A 260 -8.88 11.63 5.60
C ARG A 260 -8.08 11.22 4.35
N SER A 261 -6.90 10.67 4.55
CA SER A 261 -5.97 10.26 3.48
C SER A 261 -6.22 8.83 3.01
N THR A 262 -7.29 8.19 3.51
CA THR A 262 -7.64 6.81 3.22
C THR A 262 -8.90 6.75 2.38
N ASP A 263 -8.97 5.88 1.40
CA ASP A 263 -10.23 5.52 0.76
C ASP A 263 -11.17 4.88 1.78
N HIS A 264 -12.41 5.37 1.86
CA HIS A 264 -13.30 5.02 2.97
C HIS A 264 -13.90 3.62 2.88
N LEU A 265 -14.07 3.10 1.68
CA LEU A 265 -14.65 1.76 1.47
C LEU A 265 -14.09 1.13 0.20
N ILE A 266 -13.41 0.00 0.39
CA ILE A 266 -12.79 -0.77 -0.69
C ILE A 266 -13.27 -2.23 -0.58
N VAL A 267 -13.57 -2.84 -1.72
CA VAL A 267 -13.80 -4.28 -1.82
C VAL A 267 -12.64 -4.88 -2.60
N LYS A 268 -11.94 -5.85 -2.03
CA LYS A 268 -10.84 -6.55 -2.70
C LYS A 268 -11.15 -8.01 -2.97
N CYS A 269 -10.61 -8.50 -4.08
CA CYS A 269 -10.61 -9.89 -4.49
C CYS A 269 -9.27 -10.22 -5.13
N ILE A 270 -8.58 -11.24 -4.63
CA ILE A 270 -7.38 -11.79 -5.24
C ILE A 270 -7.69 -13.22 -5.68
N VAL A 271 -7.37 -13.54 -6.94
CA VAL A 271 -7.50 -14.88 -7.50
C VAL A 271 -6.14 -15.28 -8.04
N GLY A 272 -5.56 -16.31 -7.45
CA GLY A 272 -4.23 -16.80 -7.83
C GLY A 272 -4.25 -18.24 -8.34
N ARG A 273 -3.39 -18.53 -9.33
CA ARG A 273 -3.21 -19.87 -9.88
C ARG A 273 -1.75 -20.19 -10.13
N ARG A 274 -1.33 -21.36 -9.64
CA ARG A 274 0.01 -21.90 -9.84
C ARG A 274 0.07 -22.80 -11.07
N PHE A 275 1.11 -22.61 -11.90
CA PHE A 275 1.39 -23.38 -13.12
C PHE A 275 2.79 -23.99 -13.03
N SER A 276 2.96 -25.20 -13.56
CA SER A 276 4.27 -25.78 -13.82
C SER A 276 4.62 -25.55 -15.28
N LEU A 277 5.68 -24.79 -15.55
CA LEU A 277 6.15 -24.50 -16.91
C LEU A 277 7.07 -25.60 -17.48
N GLY A 278 7.25 -26.72 -16.78
CA GLY A 278 8.11 -27.81 -17.23
C GLY A 278 7.63 -29.17 -16.74
N LYS A 279 8.14 -30.25 -17.39
CA LYS A 279 7.97 -31.59 -16.83
C LYS A 279 8.63 -31.64 -15.46
N PRO A 280 8.02 -32.31 -14.45
CA PRO A 280 8.69 -32.54 -13.18
C PRO A 280 10.07 -33.13 -13.45
N ARG A 281 11.13 -32.48 -13.01
CA ARG A 281 12.45 -33.14 -12.97
C ARG A 281 12.30 -34.34 -12.02
N LYS A 282 12.46 -35.56 -12.57
CA LYS A 282 12.51 -36.82 -11.83
C LYS A 282 13.71 -36.83 -10.91
#